data_8679a6d57423acfa8cf4c55f3b760e05
#
_entry.id   8679a6d57423acfa8cf4c55f3b760e05
#
_cell.length_a   1.000
_cell.length_b   1.000
_cell.length_c   1.000
_cell.angle_alpha   90.00
_cell.angle_beta   90.00
_cell.angle_gamma   90.00
#
_symmetry.space_group_name_H-M   'P 1'
#
loop_
_entity.id
_entity.type
_entity.pdbx_description
1 polymer ?
#
loop_
_entity_poly.entity_id
_entity_poly.type
_entity_poly.pdbx_seq_one_letter_code
_entity_poly.pdbx_strand_id
1 'polypeptide(L)'
;MREGQTINIRGGRILDETTDAQGRLADVHISGGVIAEVVEAELKLPKADFDLDATGCIVSPGFVDLHVHLREPGREESETIETGSRAAALGGFTAVVAMPNTEPSQDSRIVVEFVRSQGVRAGLCEVVPSGCITVGRAGQALAPYSELRDAGVTLFTDDGNGVQDPLLMRRALEYARDLNITLAQHCEVSSLTAGAVMHEGSCCSHLGLPGWPALAEELMVHRVHSFPTRRSSDHRKSVV
;
A
#
# COMPACT_ATOMS: atom_id res chain seq x y z
N MET A 1 -0.26 19.10 12.13
CA MET A 1 0.23 20.06 13.15
C MET A 1 0.52 21.39 12.47
N ARG A 2 0.22 22.51 13.14
CA ARG A 2 0.67 23.82 12.64
C ARG A 2 2.19 23.91 12.82
N GLU A 3 2.87 24.64 11.96
CA GLU A 3 4.32 24.86 12.05
C GLU A 3 4.67 25.44 13.44
N GLY A 4 5.62 24.80 14.15
CA GLY A 4 6.05 25.19 15.49
C GLY A 4 5.25 24.62 16.66
N GLN A 5 4.17 23.87 16.46
CA GLN A 5 3.45 23.21 17.57
C GLN A 5 4.27 22.06 18.17
N THR A 6 4.14 21.93 19.49
CA THR A 6 4.79 20.89 20.30
C THR A 6 3.75 20.00 20.99
N ILE A 7 4.04 18.71 21.06
CA ILE A 7 3.17 17.71 21.70
C ILE A 7 4.03 16.80 22.57
N ASN A 8 3.55 16.53 23.78
CA ASN A 8 4.05 15.42 24.59
C ASN A 8 3.03 14.28 24.58
N ILE A 9 3.48 13.06 24.37
CA ILE A 9 2.72 11.83 24.57
C ILE A 9 3.27 11.17 25.84
N ARG A 10 2.44 10.97 26.85
CA ARG A 10 2.89 10.55 28.19
C ARG A 10 2.35 9.20 28.61
N GLY A 11 3.20 8.43 29.29
CA GLY A 11 2.82 7.16 29.92
C GLY A 11 2.47 6.04 28.96
N GLY A 12 2.81 6.18 27.68
CA GLY A 12 2.54 5.19 26.66
C GLY A 12 3.56 4.05 26.65
N ARG A 13 3.13 2.89 26.16
CA ARG A 13 4.00 1.76 25.91
C ARG A 13 4.50 1.84 24.47
N ILE A 14 5.75 2.26 24.28
CA ILE A 14 6.36 2.38 22.95
C ILE A 14 6.60 0.98 22.37
N LEU A 15 6.15 0.78 21.14
CA LEU A 15 6.39 -0.41 20.34
C LEU A 15 6.96 0.02 18.99
N ASP A 16 8.24 -0.23 18.78
CA ASP A 16 8.98 0.11 17.57
C ASP A 16 10.02 -0.99 17.27
N GLU A 17 10.83 -0.80 16.25
CA GLU A 17 11.88 -1.76 15.84
C GLU A 17 12.97 -1.98 16.90
N THR A 18 13.05 -1.12 17.90
CA THR A 18 14.08 -1.19 18.98
C THR A 18 13.56 -1.89 20.24
N THR A 19 12.26 -2.20 20.28
CA THR A 19 11.61 -2.84 21.43
C THR A 19 11.25 -4.30 21.11
N ASP A 20 11.11 -5.12 22.16
CA ASP A 20 10.50 -6.44 22.06
C ASP A 20 8.96 -6.31 21.95
N ALA A 21 8.26 -7.45 21.84
CA ALA A 21 6.79 -7.49 21.76
C ALA A 21 6.08 -6.96 23.03
N GLN A 22 6.81 -6.79 24.13
CA GLN A 22 6.30 -6.20 25.37
C GLN A 22 6.33 -4.67 25.32
N GLY A 23 7.19 -4.07 24.49
CA GLY A 23 7.42 -2.63 24.41
C GLY A 23 8.07 -2.08 25.71
N ARG A 24 8.29 -0.78 25.75
CA ARG A 24 8.80 -0.08 26.94
C ARG A 24 7.95 1.13 27.29
N LEU A 25 7.76 1.43 28.57
CA LEU A 25 7.09 2.65 29.01
C LEU A 25 8.01 3.84 28.77
N ALA A 26 7.53 4.82 28.02
CA ALA A 26 8.27 6.04 27.72
C ALA A 26 7.33 7.19 27.37
N ASP A 27 7.87 8.40 27.49
CA ASP A 27 7.24 9.64 27.07
C ASP A 27 7.92 10.13 25.77
N VAL A 28 7.13 10.71 24.87
CA VAL A 28 7.61 11.21 23.57
C VAL A 28 7.35 12.71 23.48
N HIS A 29 8.39 13.48 23.14
CA HIS A 29 8.28 14.90 22.81
C HIS A 29 8.36 15.08 21.29
N ILE A 30 7.37 15.75 20.72
CA ILE A 30 7.29 16.07 19.30
C ILE A 30 7.39 17.59 19.14
N SER A 31 8.30 18.04 18.28
CA SER A 31 8.51 19.46 17.97
C SER A 31 8.75 19.63 16.47
N GLY A 32 8.09 20.61 15.86
CA GLY A 32 8.23 20.87 14.42
C GLY A 32 7.84 19.69 13.51
N GLY A 33 6.94 18.81 13.99
CA GLY A 33 6.49 17.64 13.19
C GLY A 33 7.41 16.41 13.26
N VAL A 34 8.46 16.45 14.07
CA VAL A 34 9.41 15.33 14.26
C VAL A 34 9.48 14.92 15.72
N ILE A 35 9.79 13.65 15.98
CA ILE A 35 10.11 13.16 17.31
C ILE A 35 11.45 13.78 17.71
N ALA A 36 11.41 14.71 18.67
CA ALA A 36 12.59 15.40 19.17
C ALA A 36 13.28 14.62 20.30
N GLU A 37 12.50 13.94 21.14
CA GLU A 37 13.01 13.23 22.30
C GLU A 37 12.08 12.07 22.68
N VAL A 38 12.67 10.96 23.11
CA VAL A 38 11.97 9.82 23.74
C VAL A 38 12.68 9.53 25.04
N VAL A 39 12.01 9.70 26.18
CA VAL A 39 12.57 9.53 27.52
C VAL A 39 11.82 8.44 28.27
N GLU A 40 12.48 7.84 29.27
CA GLU A 40 11.79 6.94 30.20
C GLU A 40 10.60 7.66 30.87
N ALA A 41 9.52 6.93 31.08
CA ALA A 41 8.33 7.48 31.73
C ALA A 41 8.70 8.10 33.11
N GLU A 42 8.02 9.18 33.43
CA GLU A 42 8.25 10.00 34.65
C GLU A 42 9.47 10.94 34.60
N LEU A 43 10.29 10.91 33.58
CA LEU A 43 11.31 11.93 33.40
C LEU A 43 10.69 13.24 32.87
N LYS A 44 11.39 14.33 33.15
CA LYS A 44 10.87 15.68 32.86
C LYS A 44 11.06 16.01 31.39
N LEU A 45 9.95 16.03 30.62
CA LEU A 45 9.92 16.55 29.26
C LEU A 45 9.86 18.09 29.23
N PRO A 46 10.26 18.72 28.13
CA PRO A 46 9.99 20.12 27.87
C PRO A 46 8.48 20.43 27.95
N LYS A 47 8.14 21.69 28.24
CA LYS A 47 6.75 22.13 28.17
C LYS A 47 6.27 22.10 26.74
N ALA A 48 5.10 21.55 26.51
CA ALA A 48 4.49 21.46 25.16
C ALA A 48 3.16 22.21 25.12
N ASP A 49 2.69 22.50 23.90
CA ASP A 49 1.38 23.12 23.66
C ASP A 49 0.25 22.13 24.00
N PHE A 50 0.50 20.83 23.79
CA PHE A 50 -0.43 19.76 24.09
C PHE A 50 0.26 18.62 24.83
N ASP A 51 -0.39 18.11 25.87
CA ASP A 51 -0.04 16.85 26.52
C ASP A 51 -1.15 15.83 26.25
N LEU A 52 -0.76 14.68 25.68
CA LEU A 52 -1.64 13.54 25.43
C LEU A 52 -1.33 12.45 26.45
N ASP A 53 -2.33 12.07 27.23
CA ASP A 53 -2.23 10.93 28.14
C ASP A 53 -2.41 9.64 27.34
N ALA A 54 -1.36 8.83 27.25
CA ALA A 54 -1.32 7.52 26.61
C ALA A 54 -1.20 6.38 27.63
N THR A 55 -1.53 6.64 28.90
CA THR A 55 -1.50 5.62 29.96
C THR A 55 -2.37 4.42 29.57
N GLY A 56 -1.77 3.22 29.55
CA GLY A 56 -2.44 2.00 29.13
C GLY A 56 -2.57 1.82 27.60
N CYS A 57 -2.10 2.78 26.82
CA CYS A 57 -2.07 2.69 25.36
C CYS A 57 -0.73 2.19 24.83
N ILE A 58 -0.77 1.61 23.62
CA ILE A 58 0.42 1.35 22.80
C ILE A 58 0.68 2.61 21.95
N VAL A 59 1.91 3.06 21.93
CA VAL A 59 2.41 4.12 21.03
C VAL A 59 3.36 3.48 20.03
N SER A 60 2.98 3.49 18.77
CA SER A 60 3.74 2.88 17.68
C SER A 60 3.86 3.85 16.50
N PRO A 61 4.76 3.57 15.54
CA PRO A 61 4.67 4.20 14.23
C PRO A 61 3.26 4.06 13.65
N GLY A 62 2.81 5.04 12.87
CA GLY A 62 1.53 4.96 12.19
C GLY A 62 1.49 3.79 11.20
N PHE A 63 0.30 3.25 10.98
CA PHE A 63 0.13 2.15 10.04
C PHE A 63 0.32 2.61 8.59
N VAL A 64 0.71 1.68 7.73
CA VAL A 64 0.79 1.87 6.28
C VAL A 64 -0.06 0.79 5.63
N ASP A 65 -0.99 1.21 4.77
CA ASP A 65 -1.79 0.29 3.96
C ASP A 65 -1.26 0.30 2.52
N LEU A 66 -0.79 -0.85 2.06
CA LEU A 66 -0.19 -0.99 0.74
C LEU A 66 -1.22 -1.24 -0.37
N HIS A 67 -2.53 -1.31 -0.04
CA HIS A 67 -3.55 -1.68 -1.01
C HIS A 67 -4.92 -1.09 -0.66
N VAL A 68 -5.20 0.12 -1.15
CA VAL A 68 -6.50 0.76 -0.96
C VAL A 68 -7.11 1.24 -2.27
N HIS A 69 -8.45 1.27 -2.34
CA HIS A 69 -9.19 1.77 -3.50
C HIS A 69 -9.83 3.11 -3.17
N LEU A 70 -9.22 4.20 -3.61
CA LEU A 70 -9.74 5.55 -3.39
C LEU A 70 -10.70 6.03 -4.48
N ARG A 71 -10.91 5.24 -5.54
CA ARG A 71 -11.90 5.40 -6.60
C ARG A 71 -11.82 6.68 -7.43
N GLU A 72 -11.09 7.68 -7.01
CA GLU A 72 -10.87 8.95 -7.70
C GLU A 72 -9.52 8.93 -8.45
N PRO A 73 -9.51 9.28 -9.76
CA PRO A 73 -10.63 9.79 -10.57
C PRO A 73 -11.54 8.68 -11.09
N GLY A 74 -12.81 9.08 -11.39
CA GLY A 74 -13.75 8.35 -12.23
C GLY A 74 -14.87 7.60 -11.53
N ARG A 75 -14.83 7.44 -10.20
CA ARG A 75 -15.89 6.82 -9.39
C ARG A 75 -16.06 7.52 -8.04
N GLU A 76 -16.10 8.83 -8.07
CA GLU A 76 -16.16 9.68 -6.88
C GLU A 76 -17.46 9.50 -6.09
N GLU A 77 -18.49 8.95 -6.72
CA GLU A 77 -19.76 8.60 -6.05
C GLU A 77 -19.59 7.45 -5.05
N SER A 78 -18.57 6.61 -5.25
CA SER A 78 -18.27 5.48 -4.35
C SER A 78 -17.30 5.86 -3.26
N GLU A 79 -16.22 6.57 -3.62
CA GLU A 79 -15.16 7.03 -2.71
C GLU A 79 -14.38 8.16 -3.36
N THR A 80 -13.91 9.11 -2.56
CA THR A 80 -12.94 10.12 -2.99
C THR A 80 -11.63 9.95 -2.26
N ILE A 81 -10.57 10.55 -2.76
CA ILE A 81 -9.26 10.55 -2.08
C ILE A 81 -9.38 11.21 -0.70
N GLU A 82 -10.21 12.25 -0.59
CA GLU A 82 -10.44 12.92 0.71
C GLU A 82 -11.16 12.01 1.69
N THR A 83 -12.27 11.35 1.30
CA THR A 83 -13.05 10.51 2.23
C THR A 83 -12.28 9.26 2.64
N GLY A 84 -11.60 8.59 1.70
CA GLY A 84 -10.75 7.43 2.00
C GLY A 84 -9.54 7.79 2.87
N SER A 85 -8.88 8.92 2.60
CA SER A 85 -7.78 9.42 3.45
C SER A 85 -8.25 9.76 4.86
N ARG A 86 -9.47 10.28 5.02
CA ARG A 86 -10.08 10.55 6.33
C ARG A 86 -10.32 9.25 7.10
N ALA A 87 -10.87 8.24 6.45
CA ALA A 87 -11.08 6.92 7.06
C ALA A 87 -9.74 6.30 7.49
N ALA A 88 -8.72 6.38 6.62
CA ALA A 88 -7.37 5.91 6.92
C ALA A 88 -6.77 6.61 8.14
N ALA A 89 -6.79 7.95 8.16
CA ALA A 89 -6.26 8.73 9.28
C ALA A 89 -6.97 8.41 10.60
N LEU A 90 -8.31 8.25 10.59
CA LEU A 90 -9.09 7.83 11.76
C LEU A 90 -8.74 6.41 12.22
N GLY A 91 -8.32 5.54 11.30
CA GLY A 91 -7.82 4.19 11.59
C GLY A 91 -6.37 4.13 12.06
N GLY A 92 -5.68 5.27 12.15
CA GLY A 92 -4.27 5.33 12.54
C GLY A 92 -3.27 5.09 11.39
N PHE A 93 -3.73 5.12 10.14
CA PHE A 93 -2.86 5.02 8.98
C PHE A 93 -2.26 6.38 8.63
N THR A 94 -0.95 6.41 8.50
CA THR A 94 -0.19 7.62 8.12
C THR A 94 0.12 7.67 6.63
N ALA A 95 0.09 6.51 5.96
CA ALA A 95 0.24 6.41 4.51
C ALA A 95 -0.63 5.29 3.94
N VAL A 96 -1.11 5.50 2.72
CA VAL A 96 -1.88 4.50 1.95
C VAL A 96 -1.42 4.48 0.50
N VAL A 97 -1.37 3.28 -0.11
CA VAL A 97 -1.05 3.13 -1.53
C VAL A 97 -2.34 2.96 -2.32
N ALA A 98 -2.64 3.94 -3.16
CA ALA A 98 -3.83 3.95 -4.01
C ALA A 98 -3.66 3.02 -5.20
N MET A 99 -4.54 2.02 -5.33
CA MET A 99 -4.54 1.08 -6.45
C MET A 99 -4.88 1.77 -7.77
N PRO A 100 -4.33 1.28 -8.91
CA PRO A 100 -4.36 2.00 -10.18
C PRO A 100 -5.66 1.82 -10.96
N ASN A 101 -6.67 1.15 -10.40
CA ASN A 101 -7.95 0.84 -11.04
C ASN A 101 -8.96 2.00 -10.97
N THR A 102 -8.48 3.18 -11.28
CA THR A 102 -9.24 4.42 -11.48
C THR A 102 -9.71 4.56 -12.95
N GLU A 103 -10.44 5.60 -13.28
CA GLU A 103 -10.87 5.90 -14.64
C GLU A 103 -10.63 7.39 -14.96
N PRO A 104 -9.59 7.68 -15.79
CA PRO A 104 -8.66 6.72 -16.40
C PRO A 104 -7.75 6.02 -15.39
N SER A 105 -7.22 4.85 -15.78
CA SER A 105 -6.26 4.09 -14.97
C SER A 105 -4.96 4.87 -14.75
N GLN A 106 -4.23 4.58 -13.65
CA GLN A 106 -2.97 5.25 -13.34
C GLN A 106 -1.79 4.69 -14.20
N ASP A 107 -1.95 4.79 -15.52
CA ASP A 107 -0.96 4.36 -16.51
C ASP A 107 -0.25 5.52 -17.21
N SER A 108 -0.51 6.75 -16.77
CA SER A 108 0.12 7.97 -17.29
C SER A 108 0.51 8.91 -16.15
N ARG A 109 1.53 9.72 -16.41
CA ARG A 109 2.02 10.74 -15.48
C ARG A 109 0.93 11.68 -14.99
N ILE A 110 0.03 12.09 -15.89
CA ILE A 110 -1.04 13.04 -15.58
C ILE A 110 -1.97 12.48 -14.49
N VAL A 111 -2.39 11.22 -14.63
CA VAL A 111 -3.29 10.59 -13.64
C VAL A 111 -2.58 10.37 -12.30
N VAL A 112 -1.32 9.93 -12.32
CA VAL A 112 -0.51 9.77 -11.12
C VAL A 112 -0.33 11.10 -10.37
N GLU A 113 0.01 12.17 -11.08
CA GLU A 113 0.17 13.50 -10.48
C GLU A 113 -1.16 14.05 -9.95
N PHE A 114 -2.27 13.76 -10.63
CA PHE A 114 -3.61 14.09 -10.13
C PHE A 114 -3.88 13.42 -8.78
N VAL A 115 -3.75 12.09 -8.69
CA VAL A 115 -3.99 11.34 -7.44
C VAL A 115 -3.12 11.88 -6.30
N ARG A 116 -1.83 12.11 -6.57
CA ARG A 116 -0.93 12.69 -5.57
C ARG A 116 -1.36 14.08 -5.12
N SER A 117 -1.74 14.94 -6.07
CA SER A 117 -2.16 16.31 -5.76
C SER A 117 -3.43 16.36 -4.91
N GLN A 118 -4.40 15.46 -5.17
CA GLN A 118 -5.60 15.33 -4.34
C GLN A 118 -5.25 14.82 -2.94
N GLY A 119 -4.33 13.86 -2.81
CA GLY A 119 -3.82 13.41 -1.51
C GLY A 119 -3.19 14.54 -0.70
N VAL A 120 -2.31 15.33 -1.32
CA VAL A 120 -1.71 16.53 -0.70
C VAL A 120 -2.77 17.53 -0.31
N ARG A 121 -3.78 17.77 -1.16
CA ARG A 121 -4.88 18.69 -0.88
C ARG A 121 -5.74 18.22 0.29
N ALA A 122 -6.01 16.91 0.40
CA ALA A 122 -6.72 16.33 1.53
C ALA A 122 -5.94 16.52 2.84
N GLY A 123 -4.62 16.34 2.83
CA GLY A 123 -3.72 16.63 3.96
C GLY A 123 -3.98 15.79 5.20
N LEU A 124 -4.55 14.59 5.08
CA LEU A 124 -4.98 13.74 6.18
C LEU A 124 -4.00 12.59 6.46
N CYS A 125 -3.58 11.89 5.42
CA CYS A 125 -2.48 10.95 5.42
C CYS A 125 -1.73 11.04 4.08
N GLU A 126 -0.56 10.44 3.98
CA GLU A 126 0.15 10.37 2.71
C GLU A 126 -0.58 9.44 1.74
N VAL A 127 -0.90 9.93 0.55
CA VAL A 127 -1.48 9.14 -0.54
C VAL A 127 -0.41 8.89 -1.59
N VAL A 128 0.03 7.65 -1.70
CA VAL A 128 1.05 7.21 -2.66
C VAL A 128 0.34 6.57 -3.85
N PRO A 129 0.37 7.14 -5.05
CA PRO A 129 -0.20 6.50 -6.22
C PRO A 129 0.64 5.29 -6.63
N SER A 130 -0.01 4.19 -6.99
CA SER A 130 0.63 3.10 -7.74
C SER A 130 0.53 3.35 -9.24
N GLY A 131 1.36 2.63 -10.03
CA GLY A 131 1.27 2.64 -11.49
C GLY A 131 0.68 1.33 -12.02
N CYS A 132 0.13 1.36 -13.24
CA CYS A 132 -0.26 0.14 -13.93
C CYS A 132 0.97 -0.65 -14.41
N ILE A 133 0.92 -1.98 -14.36
CA ILE A 133 1.90 -2.85 -15.05
C ILE A 133 1.70 -2.71 -16.56
N THR A 134 0.44 -2.74 -17.01
CA THR A 134 0.10 -2.63 -18.44
C THR A 134 -0.80 -1.44 -18.71
N VAL A 135 -0.72 -0.91 -19.93
CA VAL A 135 -1.59 0.19 -20.38
C VAL A 135 -3.06 -0.18 -20.18
N GLY A 136 -3.81 0.68 -19.50
CA GLY A 136 -5.21 0.46 -19.19
C GLY A 136 -5.49 -0.79 -18.33
N ARG A 137 -4.46 -1.39 -17.72
CA ARG A 137 -4.55 -2.70 -17.03
C ARG A 137 -5.11 -3.81 -17.93
N ALA A 138 -4.84 -3.71 -19.24
CA ALA A 138 -5.41 -4.59 -20.26
C ALA A 138 -4.59 -5.86 -20.50
N GLY A 139 -3.39 -6.00 -19.91
CA GLY A 139 -2.54 -7.17 -20.07
C GLY A 139 -1.95 -7.34 -21.47
N GLN A 140 -1.88 -6.27 -22.29
CA GLN A 140 -1.46 -6.34 -23.69
C GLN A 140 -0.11 -5.66 -23.97
N ALA A 141 0.17 -4.54 -23.33
CA ALA A 141 1.40 -3.77 -23.50
C ALA A 141 1.83 -3.15 -22.17
N LEU A 142 3.14 -3.08 -21.94
CA LEU A 142 3.67 -2.47 -20.70
C LEU A 142 3.35 -0.98 -20.64
N ALA A 143 3.02 -0.50 -19.45
CA ALA A 143 2.91 0.93 -19.17
C ALA A 143 4.30 1.62 -19.26
N PRO A 144 4.35 2.95 -19.36
CA PRO A 144 5.61 3.69 -19.48
C PRO A 144 6.33 3.81 -18.12
N TYR A 145 6.90 2.71 -17.62
CA TYR A 145 7.49 2.62 -16.27
C TYR A 145 8.48 3.71 -15.95
N SER A 146 9.34 4.08 -16.92
CA SER A 146 10.35 5.11 -16.72
C SER A 146 9.70 6.46 -16.41
N GLU A 147 8.68 6.83 -17.18
CA GLU A 147 7.93 8.07 -16.99
C GLU A 147 7.18 8.08 -15.64
N LEU A 148 6.51 6.97 -15.30
CA LEU A 148 5.78 6.84 -14.05
C LEU A 148 6.73 6.84 -12.84
N ARG A 149 7.88 6.16 -12.93
CA ARG A 149 8.93 6.20 -11.91
C ARG A 149 9.45 7.63 -11.70
N ASP A 150 9.70 8.38 -12.79
CA ASP A 150 10.17 9.76 -12.72
C ASP A 150 9.08 10.69 -12.13
N ALA A 151 7.80 10.29 -12.22
CA ALA A 151 6.70 10.89 -11.46
C ALA A 151 6.63 10.39 -10.00
N GLY A 152 7.56 9.53 -9.55
CA GLY A 152 7.67 9.04 -8.18
C GLY A 152 6.88 7.79 -7.85
N VAL A 153 6.40 7.05 -8.86
CA VAL A 153 5.77 5.74 -8.64
C VAL A 153 6.84 4.68 -8.37
N THR A 154 6.67 3.92 -7.31
CA THR A 154 7.57 2.84 -6.90
C THR A 154 6.93 1.46 -6.91
N LEU A 155 5.60 1.39 -6.82
CA LEU A 155 4.80 0.18 -6.87
C LEU A 155 3.93 0.16 -8.13
N PHE A 156 3.96 -0.94 -8.88
CA PHE A 156 3.18 -1.15 -10.09
C PHE A 156 2.32 -2.40 -9.95
N THR A 157 1.07 -2.31 -10.34
CA THR A 157 0.12 -3.42 -10.30
C THR A 157 -0.98 -3.24 -11.34
N ASP A 158 -1.52 -4.35 -11.84
CA ASP A 158 -2.78 -4.34 -12.60
C ASP A 158 -3.93 -4.84 -11.72
N ASP A 159 -3.95 -4.40 -10.47
CA ASP A 159 -4.91 -4.87 -9.48
C ASP A 159 -6.33 -5.03 -10.01
N GLY A 160 -6.93 -6.18 -9.68
CA GLY A 160 -8.21 -6.67 -10.14
C GLY A 160 -8.17 -7.43 -11.47
N ASN A 161 -7.12 -7.29 -12.31
CA ASN A 161 -7.04 -8.01 -13.59
C ASN A 161 -5.90 -9.03 -13.64
N GLY A 162 -4.76 -8.70 -13.07
CA GLY A 162 -3.54 -9.50 -13.18
C GLY A 162 -3.02 -9.66 -14.61
N VAL A 163 -1.71 -9.76 -14.78
CA VAL A 163 -1.10 -9.98 -16.10
C VAL A 163 -1.15 -11.47 -16.43
N GLN A 164 -2.01 -11.86 -17.37
CA GLN A 164 -2.22 -13.28 -17.73
C GLN A 164 -1.10 -13.83 -18.61
N ASP A 165 -0.57 -13.03 -19.55
CA ASP A 165 0.51 -13.46 -20.46
C ASP A 165 1.84 -13.60 -19.70
N PRO A 166 2.43 -14.84 -19.65
CA PRO A 166 3.68 -15.07 -18.96
C PRO A 166 4.88 -14.37 -19.61
N LEU A 167 4.89 -14.18 -20.93
CA LEU A 167 5.97 -13.48 -21.59
C LEU A 167 5.95 -11.99 -21.26
N LEU A 168 4.77 -11.38 -21.30
CA LEU A 168 4.59 -9.98 -20.93
C LEU A 168 5.00 -9.74 -19.47
N MET A 169 4.57 -10.60 -18.53
CA MET A 169 4.95 -10.51 -17.12
C MET A 169 6.45 -10.67 -16.91
N ARG A 170 7.08 -11.59 -17.63
CA ARG A 170 8.55 -11.74 -17.60
C ARG A 170 9.24 -10.45 -18.05
N ARG A 171 8.80 -9.83 -19.15
CA ARG A 171 9.33 -8.54 -19.64
C ARG A 171 9.11 -7.41 -18.63
N ALA A 172 7.93 -7.37 -18.00
CA ALA A 172 7.63 -6.44 -16.94
C ALA A 172 8.65 -6.53 -15.79
N LEU A 173 8.94 -7.74 -15.31
CA LEU A 173 9.91 -7.99 -14.23
C LEU A 173 11.35 -7.64 -14.63
N GLU A 174 11.76 -7.98 -15.87
CA GLU A 174 13.10 -7.60 -16.40
C GLU A 174 13.26 -6.08 -16.41
N TYR A 175 12.25 -5.35 -16.88
CA TYR A 175 12.28 -3.89 -16.96
C TYR A 175 12.18 -3.22 -15.57
N ALA A 176 11.32 -3.75 -14.71
CA ALA A 176 11.18 -3.27 -13.32
C ALA A 176 12.49 -3.36 -12.53
N ARG A 177 13.25 -4.45 -12.73
CA ARG A 177 14.56 -4.63 -12.10
C ARG A 177 15.54 -3.53 -12.48
N ASP A 178 15.62 -3.19 -13.76
CA ASP A 178 16.57 -2.18 -14.26
C ASP A 178 16.20 -0.77 -13.78
N LEU A 179 14.93 -0.53 -13.49
CA LEU A 179 14.40 0.72 -12.93
C LEU A 179 14.35 0.74 -11.40
N ASN A 180 14.66 -0.37 -10.72
CA ASN A 180 14.55 -0.53 -9.27
C ASN A 180 13.14 -0.20 -8.73
N ILE A 181 12.10 -0.65 -9.42
CA ILE A 181 10.69 -0.54 -9.02
C ILE A 181 10.14 -1.91 -8.61
N THR A 182 9.04 -1.90 -7.85
CA THR A 182 8.38 -3.11 -7.37
C THR A 182 7.14 -3.40 -8.20
N LEU A 183 6.93 -4.68 -8.55
CA LEU A 183 5.68 -5.14 -9.16
C LEU A 183 4.89 -5.97 -8.16
N ALA A 184 3.59 -5.70 -8.03
CA ALA A 184 2.63 -6.50 -7.29
C ALA A 184 1.64 -7.15 -8.26
N GLN A 185 1.57 -8.46 -8.27
CA GLN A 185 0.70 -9.21 -9.17
C GLN A 185 -0.62 -9.52 -8.48
N HIS A 186 -1.74 -9.25 -9.15
CA HIS A 186 -3.03 -9.80 -8.77
C HIS A 186 -3.07 -11.28 -9.13
N CYS A 187 -2.95 -12.13 -8.11
CA CYS A 187 -2.72 -13.57 -8.33
C CYS A 187 -4.01 -14.32 -8.62
N GLU A 188 -4.48 -14.20 -9.85
CA GLU A 188 -5.67 -14.84 -10.37
C GLU A 188 -5.47 -15.30 -11.81
N VAL A 189 -5.59 -16.60 -12.07
CA VAL A 189 -5.69 -17.15 -13.42
C VAL A 189 -7.15 -17.05 -13.85
N SER A 190 -7.49 -16.01 -14.61
CA SER A 190 -8.87 -15.62 -14.93
C SER A 190 -9.66 -16.71 -15.67
N SER A 191 -9.00 -17.58 -16.42
CA SER A 191 -9.66 -18.72 -17.09
C SER A 191 -10.16 -19.79 -16.12
N LEU A 192 -9.61 -19.87 -14.90
CA LEU A 192 -10.04 -20.79 -13.85
C LEU A 192 -11.10 -20.20 -12.93
N THR A 193 -11.24 -18.87 -12.92
CA THR A 193 -12.15 -18.16 -12.00
C THR A 193 -13.39 -17.62 -12.68
N ALA A 194 -13.47 -17.75 -14.01
CA ALA A 194 -14.57 -17.25 -14.81
C ALA A 194 -15.92 -17.80 -14.34
N GLY A 195 -16.82 -16.88 -13.91
CA GLY A 195 -18.14 -17.23 -13.40
C GLY A 195 -18.16 -17.77 -11.98
N ALA A 196 -17.03 -17.91 -11.31
CA ALA A 196 -16.97 -18.30 -9.90
C ALA A 196 -17.51 -17.20 -8.99
N VAL A 197 -18.22 -17.58 -7.93
CA VAL A 197 -18.89 -16.65 -7.02
C VAL A 197 -18.43 -16.80 -5.57
N MET A 198 -17.68 -17.84 -5.26
CA MET A 198 -17.13 -18.12 -3.94
C MET A 198 -15.97 -19.10 -4.04
N HIS A 199 -15.23 -19.26 -2.95
CA HIS A 199 -14.15 -20.25 -2.90
C HIS A 199 -14.66 -21.68 -3.13
N GLU A 200 -13.93 -22.46 -3.92
CA GLU A 200 -14.23 -23.88 -4.16
C GLU A 200 -14.00 -24.69 -2.88
N GLY A 201 -15.03 -25.37 -2.44
CA GLY A 201 -14.99 -26.17 -1.21
C GLY A 201 -16.34 -26.77 -0.87
N SER A 202 -16.48 -27.29 0.36
CA SER A 202 -17.71 -27.95 0.81
C SER A 202 -18.95 -27.04 0.73
N CYS A 203 -18.81 -25.75 1.02
CA CYS A 203 -19.93 -24.81 0.95
C CYS A 203 -20.42 -24.60 -0.48
N CYS A 204 -19.53 -24.36 -1.46
CA CYS A 204 -19.94 -24.16 -2.84
C CYS A 204 -20.56 -25.44 -3.43
N SER A 205 -20.01 -26.61 -3.09
CA SER A 205 -20.57 -27.91 -3.50
C SER A 205 -21.97 -28.12 -2.92
N HIS A 206 -22.17 -27.79 -1.63
CA HIS A 206 -23.47 -27.89 -0.98
C HIS A 206 -24.52 -26.95 -1.59
N LEU A 207 -24.11 -25.73 -1.94
CA LEU A 207 -24.98 -24.71 -2.53
C LEU A 207 -25.20 -24.89 -4.04
N GLY A 208 -24.44 -25.76 -4.70
CA GLY A 208 -24.48 -25.93 -6.16
C GLY A 208 -24.01 -24.70 -6.93
N LEU A 209 -23.10 -23.90 -6.33
CA LEU A 209 -22.56 -22.70 -6.95
C LEU A 209 -21.18 -22.96 -7.56
N PRO A 210 -20.83 -22.22 -8.63
CA PRO A 210 -19.47 -22.33 -9.22
C PRO A 210 -18.42 -21.82 -8.25
N GLY A 211 -17.42 -22.68 -8.00
CA GLY A 211 -16.32 -22.41 -7.07
C GLY A 211 -15.08 -21.81 -7.75
N TRP A 212 -14.35 -20.99 -7.02
CA TRP A 212 -13.05 -20.45 -7.36
C TRP A 212 -11.97 -21.40 -6.78
N PRO A 213 -11.26 -22.15 -7.60
CA PRO A 213 -10.26 -23.10 -7.11
C PRO A 213 -9.00 -22.37 -6.60
N ALA A 214 -8.44 -22.83 -5.47
CA ALA A 214 -7.18 -22.32 -4.93
C ALA A 214 -6.04 -22.36 -5.96
N LEU A 215 -6.08 -23.34 -6.85
CA LEU A 215 -5.12 -23.49 -7.95
C LEU A 215 -5.01 -22.23 -8.83
N ALA A 216 -6.07 -21.42 -8.94
CA ALA A 216 -6.06 -20.18 -9.72
C ALA A 216 -5.06 -19.15 -9.17
N GLU A 217 -4.91 -19.07 -7.85
CA GLU A 217 -3.92 -18.24 -7.18
C GLU A 217 -2.53 -18.90 -7.19
N GLU A 218 -2.46 -20.17 -6.78
CA GLU A 218 -1.20 -20.94 -6.69
C GLU A 218 -0.40 -20.93 -7.98
N LEU A 219 -1.05 -21.17 -9.14
CA LEU A 219 -0.39 -21.14 -10.45
C LEU A 219 0.20 -19.77 -10.77
N MET A 220 -0.51 -18.69 -10.45
CA MET A 220 -0.03 -17.34 -10.70
C MET A 220 1.16 -17.00 -9.82
N VAL A 221 1.09 -17.30 -8.52
CA VAL A 221 2.19 -17.13 -7.56
C VAL A 221 3.41 -17.95 -8.01
N HIS A 222 3.23 -19.24 -8.32
CA HIS A 222 4.32 -20.11 -8.75
C HIS A 222 4.99 -19.60 -10.04
N ARG A 223 4.20 -19.13 -11.00
CA ARG A 223 4.70 -18.55 -12.24
C ARG A 223 5.61 -17.35 -11.99
N VAL A 224 5.20 -16.42 -11.13
CA VAL A 224 5.99 -15.21 -10.83
C VAL A 224 7.29 -15.57 -10.13
N HIS A 225 7.25 -16.49 -9.17
CA HIS A 225 8.44 -16.95 -8.46
C HIS A 225 9.43 -17.72 -9.33
N SER A 226 8.95 -18.37 -10.40
CA SER A 226 9.78 -19.15 -11.32
C SER A 226 10.54 -18.30 -12.34
N PHE A 227 10.22 -17.01 -12.47
CA PHE A 227 10.96 -16.12 -13.35
C PHE A 227 12.32 -15.76 -12.75
N PRO A 228 13.43 -15.93 -13.50
CA PRO A 228 14.76 -15.56 -13.02
C PRO A 228 14.91 -14.04 -13.02
N THR A 229 14.44 -13.41 -11.96
CA THR A 229 14.48 -11.95 -11.82
C THR A 229 15.79 -11.46 -11.19
N ARG A 230 16.75 -12.38 -10.79
CA ARG A 230 17.93 -12.03 -10.01
C ARG A 230 19.16 -12.89 -10.26
N ARG A 231 20.33 -12.29 -10.03
CA ARG A 231 21.53 -13.01 -9.64
C ARG A 231 21.31 -13.61 -8.24
N SER A 232 21.84 -14.81 -7.99
CA SER A 232 21.60 -15.67 -6.83
C SER A 232 21.90 -15.07 -5.43
N SER A 233 22.27 -13.82 -5.33
CA SER A 233 22.66 -13.16 -4.06
C SER A 233 21.68 -12.12 -3.53
N ASP A 234 20.56 -11.87 -4.21
CA ASP A 234 19.68 -10.75 -3.85
C ASP A 234 18.21 -11.18 -3.68
N HIS A 235 17.90 -11.79 -2.52
CA HIS A 235 16.59 -12.38 -2.19
C HIS A 235 15.49 -11.38 -1.80
N ARG A 236 15.64 -10.08 -2.02
CA ARG A 236 14.76 -9.11 -1.35
C ARG A 236 13.84 -8.27 -2.21
N LYS A 237 13.45 -8.64 -3.42
CA LYS A 237 12.48 -7.83 -4.18
C LYS A 237 11.66 -8.63 -5.19
N SER A 238 10.97 -9.64 -4.76
CA SER A 238 9.79 -10.14 -5.46
C SER A 238 8.62 -9.98 -4.52
N VAL A 239 7.62 -9.23 -4.93
CA VAL A 239 6.39 -9.05 -4.17
C VAL A 239 5.34 -9.92 -4.81
N VAL A 240 4.73 -10.73 -4.00
CA VAL A 240 3.50 -11.45 -4.31
C VAL A 240 2.33 -10.51 -4.14
#